data_0853caa768047807e7f07d1cf8f70e84
#
_entry.id   0853caa768047807e7f07d1cf8f70e84
#
_cell.length_a   1.000
_cell.length_b   1.000
_cell.length_c   1.000
_cell.angle_alpha   90.00
_cell.angle_beta   90.00
_cell.angle_gamma   90.00
#
_symmetry.space_group_name_H-M   'P 1'
#
loop_
_entity.id
_entity.type
_entity.pdbx_description
1 polymer ?
#
loop_
_entity_poly.entity_id
_entity_poly.type
_entity_poly.pdbx_seq_one_letter_code
_entity_poly.pdbx_strand_id
1 'polypeptide(L)'
;MKRKNASINETQPSRTVDKQVFNAAGVLLQFLASPEEVGDAICLIRGTLPPGVVVPLHKHADVELLYVLEGSLEFFMAKEGTQWATAGMGDVIAIPSNVKHALRNRSSLPVTLALVTKSHLYAFFRELAKPFDPNQRPAPLTPEEMQELFEVAAKYGYWMASPDENAAIGLSIS
;
A
#
# COMPACT_ATOMS: atom_id res chain seq x y z
N MET A 1 0.24 53.02 -15.79
CA MET A 1 0.83 51.71 -15.51
C MET A 1 -0.25 50.85 -14.85
N LYS A 2 -1.00 50.04 -15.64
CA LYS A 2 -2.14 49.21 -15.13
C LYS A 2 -1.55 47.88 -14.66
N ARG A 3 -1.65 47.60 -13.36
CA ARG A 3 -1.34 46.27 -12.81
C ARG A 3 -2.45 45.31 -13.29
N LYS A 4 -2.09 44.29 -14.07
CA LYS A 4 -2.97 43.15 -14.35
C LYS A 4 -3.09 42.35 -13.06
N ASN A 5 -4.28 42.34 -12.47
CA ASN A 5 -4.65 41.38 -11.46
C ASN A 5 -4.63 39.99 -12.11
N ALA A 6 -3.66 39.16 -11.76
CA ALA A 6 -3.74 37.74 -12.01
C ALA A 6 -4.88 37.20 -11.14
N SER A 7 -5.97 36.78 -11.76
CA SER A 7 -7.01 36.01 -11.10
C SER A 7 -6.36 34.71 -10.60
N ILE A 8 -6.29 34.56 -9.29
CA ILE A 8 -6.02 33.26 -8.65
C ILE A 8 -7.24 32.41 -9.06
N ASN A 9 -7.04 31.45 -9.95
CA ASN A 9 -8.01 30.41 -10.17
C ASN A 9 -8.26 29.75 -8.81
N GLU A 10 -9.45 29.93 -8.26
CA GLU A 10 -9.91 29.10 -7.15
C GLU A 10 -9.88 27.67 -7.63
N THR A 11 -8.84 26.94 -7.24
CA THR A 11 -8.78 25.48 -7.40
C THR A 11 -9.92 24.95 -6.55
N GLN A 12 -11.01 24.55 -7.20
CA GLN A 12 -12.07 23.80 -6.55
C GLN A 12 -11.42 22.60 -5.86
N PRO A 13 -11.73 22.31 -4.59
CA PRO A 13 -11.22 21.12 -3.94
C PRO A 13 -11.56 19.92 -4.82
N SER A 14 -10.55 19.10 -5.13
CA SER A 14 -10.67 17.89 -5.91
C SER A 14 -11.95 17.16 -5.50
N ARG A 15 -12.81 16.93 -6.47
CA ARG A 15 -14.13 16.33 -6.31
C ARG A 15 -14.06 14.99 -5.59
N THR A 16 -15.17 14.67 -4.93
CA THR A 16 -15.49 13.35 -4.34
C THR A 16 -14.61 12.25 -4.85
N VAL A 17 -13.65 11.86 -4.01
CA VAL A 17 -12.84 10.66 -4.16
C VAL A 17 -13.76 9.52 -4.57
N ASP A 18 -13.39 8.78 -5.60
CA ASP A 18 -14.07 7.55 -5.97
C ASP A 18 -14.16 6.68 -4.71
N LYS A 19 -15.39 6.46 -4.25
CA LYS A 19 -15.65 5.71 -3.02
C LYS A 19 -15.47 4.22 -3.22
N GLN A 20 -15.16 3.78 -4.44
CA GLN A 20 -14.98 2.37 -4.73
C GLN A 20 -13.76 1.83 -3.97
N VAL A 21 -14.00 0.77 -3.23
CA VAL A 21 -12.97 -0.01 -2.55
C VAL A 21 -12.61 -1.19 -3.44
N PHE A 22 -11.31 -1.47 -3.51
CA PHE A 22 -10.76 -2.61 -4.22
C PHE A 22 -10.04 -3.53 -3.24
N ASN A 23 -9.99 -4.81 -3.53
CA ASN A 23 -9.12 -5.76 -2.84
C ASN A 23 -7.90 -6.03 -3.72
N ALA A 24 -6.72 -5.78 -3.19
CA ALA A 24 -5.45 -6.12 -3.81
C ALA A 24 -4.67 -7.02 -2.83
N ALA A 25 -4.73 -8.32 -3.08
CA ALA A 25 -4.07 -9.34 -2.25
C ALA A 25 -4.35 -9.19 -0.73
N GLY A 26 -5.62 -9.02 -0.36
CA GLY A 26 -6.07 -8.92 1.03
C GLY A 26 -6.01 -7.49 1.62
N VAL A 27 -5.30 -6.57 1.00
CA VAL A 27 -5.31 -5.15 1.37
C VAL A 27 -6.43 -4.44 0.63
N LEU A 28 -7.24 -3.68 1.36
CA LEU A 28 -8.32 -2.90 0.76
C LEU A 28 -7.79 -1.53 0.35
N LEU A 29 -8.00 -1.14 -0.91
CA LEU A 29 -7.46 0.08 -1.49
C LEU A 29 -8.54 1.01 -2.00
N GLN A 30 -8.32 2.31 -1.82
CA GLN A 30 -9.02 3.39 -2.51
C GLN A 30 -7.98 4.29 -3.19
N PHE A 31 -8.09 4.45 -4.50
CA PHE A 31 -7.19 5.31 -5.29
C PHE A 31 -7.68 6.76 -5.18
N LEU A 32 -6.97 7.59 -4.39
CA LEU A 32 -7.39 8.94 -4.04
C LEU A 32 -6.91 10.00 -5.02
N ALA A 33 -5.67 9.83 -5.52
CA ALA A 33 -5.12 10.65 -6.58
C ALA A 33 -4.23 9.79 -7.48
N SER A 34 -4.50 9.81 -8.76
CA SER A 34 -3.70 9.08 -9.75
C SER A 34 -2.45 9.89 -10.16
N PRO A 35 -1.43 9.23 -10.71
CA PRO A 35 -0.26 9.93 -11.25
C PRO A 35 -0.63 10.99 -12.29
N GLU A 36 -1.58 10.71 -13.17
CA GLU A 36 -2.02 11.62 -14.23
C GLU A 36 -2.63 12.91 -13.67
N GLU A 37 -3.32 12.83 -12.52
CA GLU A 37 -3.92 14.00 -11.85
C GLU A 37 -2.88 14.91 -11.19
N VAL A 38 -1.71 14.36 -10.80
CA VAL A 38 -0.69 15.07 -10.04
C VAL A 38 0.64 15.24 -10.77
N GLY A 39 0.67 15.03 -12.09
CA GLY A 39 1.83 15.28 -12.94
C GLY A 39 2.84 14.13 -13.00
N ASP A 40 2.37 12.89 -12.99
CA ASP A 40 3.09 11.62 -13.22
C ASP A 40 4.19 11.25 -12.20
N ALA A 41 4.40 12.06 -11.18
CA ALA A 41 5.50 11.84 -10.25
C ALA A 41 5.12 10.93 -9.06
N ILE A 42 3.93 11.16 -8.50
CA ILE A 42 3.45 10.49 -7.29
C ILE A 42 1.95 10.15 -7.42
N CYS A 43 1.48 9.34 -6.50
CA CYS A 43 0.05 9.08 -6.33
C CYS A 43 -0.28 8.99 -4.84
N LEU A 44 -1.57 9.04 -4.53
CA LEU A 44 -2.08 8.86 -3.18
C LEU A 44 -3.11 7.74 -3.16
N ILE A 45 -2.89 6.76 -2.29
CA ILE A 45 -3.77 5.62 -2.09
C ILE A 45 -4.12 5.53 -0.60
N ARG A 46 -5.39 5.32 -0.29
CA ARG A 46 -5.78 4.89 1.05
C ARG A 46 -5.74 3.38 1.10
N GLY A 47 -4.94 2.83 2.01
CA GLY A 47 -4.86 1.40 2.29
C GLY A 47 -5.56 1.07 3.60
N THR A 48 -6.25 -0.06 3.65
CA THR A 48 -6.76 -0.64 4.90
C THR A 48 -6.33 -2.09 4.97
N LEU A 49 -5.64 -2.44 6.05
CA LEU A 49 -5.26 -3.81 6.38
C LEU A 49 -6.27 -4.36 7.40
N PRO A 50 -7.16 -5.27 7.01
CA PRO A 50 -8.02 -5.98 7.96
C PRO A 50 -7.21 -6.74 9.02
N PRO A 51 -7.82 -7.13 10.14
CA PRO A 51 -7.18 -8.00 11.14
C PRO A 51 -6.62 -9.27 10.52
N GLY A 52 -5.38 -9.63 10.87
CA GLY A 52 -4.70 -10.84 10.40
C GLY A 52 -4.07 -10.73 9.01
N VAL A 53 -4.28 -9.64 8.28
CA VAL A 53 -3.66 -9.46 6.96
C VAL A 53 -2.14 -9.31 7.08
N VAL A 54 -1.44 -10.01 6.19
CA VAL A 54 0.00 -10.00 6.04
C VAL A 54 0.35 -9.58 4.62
N VAL A 55 1.25 -8.62 4.47
CA VAL A 55 1.95 -8.32 3.22
C VAL A 55 3.30 -9.03 3.29
N PRO A 56 3.53 -10.07 2.47
CA PRO A 56 4.76 -10.87 2.51
C PRO A 56 6.03 -10.04 2.36
N LEU A 57 7.17 -10.59 2.78
CA LEU A 57 8.47 -9.96 2.57
C LEU A 57 8.76 -9.80 1.09
N HIS A 58 9.00 -8.57 0.67
CA HIS A 58 9.24 -8.21 -0.71
C HIS A 58 10.16 -6.99 -0.83
N LYS A 59 10.56 -6.63 -2.04
CA LYS A 59 11.24 -5.38 -2.37
C LYS A 59 10.92 -4.93 -3.78
N HIS A 60 10.95 -3.63 -3.99
CA HIS A 60 10.79 -2.97 -5.29
C HIS A 60 11.56 -1.64 -5.35
N ALA A 61 11.70 -1.08 -6.55
CA ALA A 61 12.43 0.17 -6.78
C ALA A 61 11.65 1.42 -6.35
N ASP A 62 10.35 1.30 -6.16
CA ASP A 62 9.52 2.42 -5.72
C ASP A 62 9.75 2.72 -4.23
N VAL A 63 9.65 3.98 -3.86
CA VAL A 63 9.62 4.40 -2.46
C VAL A 63 8.19 4.40 -1.95
N GLU A 64 8.02 4.16 -0.65
CA GLU A 64 6.72 4.28 0.00
C GLU A 64 6.79 5.17 1.23
N LEU A 65 5.80 6.04 1.37
CA LEU A 65 5.53 6.76 2.61
C LEU A 65 4.15 6.32 3.09
N LEU A 66 4.13 5.58 4.21
CA LEU A 66 2.91 5.11 4.84
C LEU A 66 2.62 5.95 6.07
N TYR A 67 1.60 6.80 6.00
CA TYR A 67 1.13 7.58 7.16
C TYR A 67 -0.05 6.84 7.79
N VAL A 68 0.09 6.44 9.05
CA VAL A 68 -0.94 5.70 9.78
C VAL A 68 -2.05 6.66 10.20
N LEU A 69 -3.23 6.48 9.61
CA LEU A 69 -4.43 7.28 9.88
C LEU A 69 -5.22 6.75 11.07
N GLU A 70 -5.25 5.41 11.22
CA GLU A 70 -6.02 4.73 12.26
C GLU A 70 -5.42 3.35 12.56
N GLY A 71 -5.45 2.95 13.82
CA GLY A 71 -4.97 1.64 14.27
C GLY A 71 -3.47 1.60 14.52
N SER A 72 -2.91 0.39 14.50
CA SER A 72 -1.49 0.12 14.75
C SER A 72 -0.99 -0.98 13.82
N LEU A 73 0.06 -0.71 13.08
CA LEU A 73 0.67 -1.57 12.06
C LEU A 73 2.03 -2.07 12.54
N GLU A 74 2.29 -3.36 12.41
CA GLU A 74 3.65 -3.89 12.53
C GLU A 74 4.32 -3.93 11.16
N PHE A 75 5.55 -3.45 11.10
CA PHE A 75 6.36 -3.44 9.90
C PHE A 75 7.77 -3.99 10.13
N PHE A 76 8.31 -4.61 9.10
CA PHE A 76 9.67 -5.14 9.05
C PHE A 76 10.43 -4.45 7.92
N MET A 77 11.64 -3.99 8.18
CA MET A 77 12.58 -3.52 7.16
C MET A 77 13.94 -4.17 7.38
N ALA A 78 14.48 -4.79 6.33
CA ALA A 78 15.81 -5.40 6.37
C ALA A 78 16.90 -4.31 6.39
N LYS A 79 17.23 -3.83 7.57
CA LYS A 79 18.41 -3.00 7.89
C LYS A 79 19.18 -3.68 9.02
N GLU A 80 20.33 -3.14 9.40
CA GLU A 80 21.07 -3.63 10.56
C GLU A 80 20.17 -3.69 11.80
N GLY A 81 20.04 -4.88 12.40
CA GLY A 81 19.17 -5.10 13.56
C GLY A 81 17.71 -5.44 13.20
N THR A 82 17.50 -6.36 12.28
CA THR A 82 16.21 -6.83 11.75
C THR A 82 15.21 -7.27 12.81
N GLN A 83 14.35 -6.37 13.26
CA GLN A 83 13.23 -6.66 14.14
C GLN A 83 11.95 -6.03 13.62
N TRP A 84 10.81 -6.62 13.95
CA TRP A 84 9.52 -6.00 13.74
C TRP A 84 9.40 -4.76 14.63
N ALA A 85 8.96 -3.67 14.02
CA ALA A 85 8.62 -2.43 14.70
C ALA A 85 7.11 -2.14 14.55
N THR A 86 6.59 -1.30 15.42
CA THR A 86 5.18 -0.92 15.43
C THR A 86 5.06 0.57 15.13
N ALA A 87 4.12 0.93 14.25
CA ALA A 87 3.70 2.30 13.99
C ALA A 87 2.22 2.45 14.33
N GLY A 88 1.88 3.47 15.08
CA GLY A 88 0.52 3.83 15.48
C GLY A 88 0.00 5.07 14.74
N MET A 89 -1.22 5.45 15.04
CA MET A 89 -1.85 6.65 14.47
C MET A 89 -0.94 7.89 14.62
N GLY A 90 -0.70 8.58 13.52
CA GLY A 90 0.19 9.75 13.42
C GLY A 90 1.63 9.44 13.04
N ASP A 91 2.05 8.17 13.06
CA ASP A 91 3.40 7.78 12.66
C ASP A 91 3.53 7.67 11.14
N VAL A 92 4.76 7.86 10.65
CA VAL A 92 5.16 7.67 9.26
C VAL A 92 6.17 6.55 9.15
N ILE A 93 5.91 5.58 8.28
CA ILE A 93 6.85 4.55 7.87
C ILE A 93 7.41 4.98 6.49
N ALA A 94 8.70 5.28 6.42
CA ALA A 94 9.38 5.58 5.16
C ALA A 94 10.15 4.35 4.69
N ILE A 95 9.72 3.78 3.56
CA ILE A 95 10.36 2.61 2.95
C ILE A 95 11.17 3.06 1.73
N PRO A 96 12.51 3.04 1.81
CA PRO A 96 13.36 3.42 0.69
C PRO A 96 13.31 2.40 -0.45
N SER A 97 13.66 2.86 -1.65
CA SER A 97 13.85 2.01 -2.83
C SER A 97 14.73 0.78 -2.53
N ASN A 98 14.31 -0.39 -3.01
CA ASN A 98 15.01 -1.66 -2.91
C ASN A 98 15.30 -2.18 -1.49
N VAL A 99 14.66 -1.66 -0.46
CA VAL A 99 14.71 -2.22 0.88
C VAL A 99 13.70 -3.36 0.99
N LYS A 100 14.16 -4.54 1.46
CA LYS A 100 13.26 -5.66 1.78
C LYS A 100 12.37 -5.26 2.95
N HIS A 101 11.06 -5.39 2.80
CA HIS A 101 10.09 -5.02 3.82
C HIS A 101 8.85 -5.91 3.81
N ALA A 102 8.15 -5.93 4.92
CA ALA A 102 6.90 -6.64 5.12
C ALA A 102 6.01 -5.87 6.08
N LEU A 103 4.69 -6.06 5.99
CA LEU A 103 3.71 -5.44 6.87
C LEU A 103 2.77 -6.51 7.41
N ARG A 104 2.24 -6.30 8.62
CA ARG A 104 1.18 -7.16 9.14
C ARG A 104 0.29 -6.42 10.13
N ASN A 105 -0.98 -6.78 10.15
CA ASN A 105 -1.91 -6.34 11.17
C ASN A 105 -2.22 -7.49 12.14
N ARG A 106 -1.59 -7.49 13.31
CA ARG A 106 -1.86 -8.49 14.39
C ARG A 106 -2.92 -8.04 15.37
N SER A 107 -3.45 -6.83 15.21
CA SER A 107 -4.52 -6.33 16.05
C SER A 107 -5.87 -6.93 15.70
N SER A 108 -6.86 -6.74 16.56
CA SER A 108 -8.26 -7.14 16.29
C SER A 108 -9.06 -6.09 15.51
N LEU A 109 -8.45 -4.95 15.19
CA LEU A 109 -9.08 -3.83 14.47
C LEU A 109 -8.38 -3.61 13.12
N PRO A 110 -9.07 -3.07 12.11
CA PRO A 110 -8.44 -2.65 10.87
C PRO A 110 -7.40 -1.56 11.11
N VAL A 111 -6.36 -1.53 10.29
CA VAL A 111 -5.40 -0.43 10.22
C VAL A 111 -5.62 0.32 8.93
N THR A 112 -5.80 1.64 9.02
CA THR A 112 -5.96 2.51 7.84
C THR A 112 -4.74 3.41 7.71
N LEU A 113 -4.23 3.53 6.49
CA LEU A 113 -3.06 4.34 6.18
C LEU A 113 -3.24 5.11 4.86
N ALA A 114 -2.50 6.20 4.72
CA ALA A 114 -2.29 6.88 3.46
C ALA A 114 -0.92 6.47 2.90
N LEU A 115 -0.90 5.92 1.70
CA LEU A 115 0.29 5.56 0.96
C LEU A 115 0.55 6.62 -0.10
N VAL A 116 1.72 7.28 -0.03
CA VAL A 116 2.27 8.08 -1.12
C VAL A 116 3.39 7.28 -1.77
N THR A 117 3.28 7.07 -3.07
CA THR A 117 4.26 6.33 -3.85
C THR A 117 4.33 6.83 -5.29
N LYS A 118 5.06 6.12 -6.16
CA LYS A 118 5.25 6.47 -7.58
C LYS A 118 4.27 5.75 -8.49
N SER A 119 4.22 6.20 -9.75
CA SER A 119 3.33 5.68 -10.79
C SER A 119 3.49 4.18 -11.06
N HIS A 120 4.71 3.63 -10.92
CA HIS A 120 4.96 2.22 -11.18
C HIS A 120 4.28 1.31 -10.14
N LEU A 121 4.40 1.61 -8.83
CA LEU A 121 3.70 0.86 -7.79
C LEU A 121 2.18 1.10 -7.84
N TYR A 122 1.74 2.30 -8.26
CA TYR A 122 0.32 2.55 -8.52
C TYR A 122 -0.23 1.61 -9.60
N ALA A 123 0.49 1.46 -10.72
CA ALA A 123 0.09 0.58 -11.81
C ALA A 123 0.03 -0.90 -11.38
N PHE A 124 1.01 -1.34 -10.57
CA PHE A 124 0.99 -2.66 -9.95
C PHE A 124 -0.28 -2.90 -9.13
N PHE A 125 -0.63 -1.98 -8.23
CA PHE A 125 -1.87 -2.10 -7.45
C PHE A 125 -3.12 -2.07 -8.32
N ARG A 126 -3.14 -1.25 -9.37
CA ARG A 126 -4.27 -1.21 -10.31
C ARG A 126 -4.47 -2.52 -11.07
N GLU A 127 -3.41 -3.25 -11.36
CA GLU A 127 -3.48 -4.55 -12.03
C GLU A 127 -4.02 -5.65 -11.09
N LEU A 128 -3.61 -5.64 -9.81
CA LEU A 128 -4.09 -6.59 -8.80
C LEU A 128 -5.49 -6.27 -8.28
N ALA A 129 -5.93 -5.03 -8.38
CA ALA A 129 -7.13 -4.54 -7.73
C ALA A 129 -8.40 -5.13 -8.34
N LYS A 130 -9.16 -5.88 -7.53
CA LYS A 130 -10.49 -6.38 -7.84
C LYS A 130 -11.53 -5.58 -7.05
N PRO A 131 -12.70 -5.23 -7.63
CA PRO A 131 -13.77 -4.57 -6.88
C PRO A 131 -14.10 -5.35 -5.60
N PHE A 132 -14.12 -4.66 -4.47
CA PHE A 132 -14.44 -5.27 -3.18
C PHE A 132 -15.94 -5.15 -2.91
N ASP A 133 -16.57 -6.28 -2.55
CA ASP A 133 -17.96 -6.30 -2.05
C ASP A 133 -17.94 -6.14 -0.52
N PRO A 134 -18.49 -5.06 0.04
CA PRO A 134 -18.51 -4.83 1.48
C PRO A 134 -19.36 -5.85 2.26
N ASN A 135 -20.20 -6.63 1.57
CA ASN A 135 -20.94 -7.73 2.19
C ASN A 135 -20.11 -9.01 2.35
N GLN A 136 -18.94 -9.08 1.70
CA GLN A 136 -18.01 -10.18 1.85
C GLN A 136 -17.02 -9.87 2.99
N ARG A 137 -16.76 -10.86 3.83
CA ARG A 137 -15.68 -10.73 4.83
C ARG A 137 -14.34 -10.90 4.13
N PRO A 138 -13.33 -10.06 4.45
CA PRO A 138 -11.97 -10.33 4.03
C PRO A 138 -11.57 -11.74 4.48
N ALA A 139 -11.09 -12.55 3.55
CA ALA A 139 -10.60 -13.89 3.79
C ALA A 139 -9.09 -13.94 3.51
N PRO A 140 -8.35 -14.90 4.07
CA PRO A 140 -6.99 -15.18 3.63
C PRO A 140 -6.94 -15.42 2.12
N LEU A 141 -5.81 -15.09 1.50
CA LEU A 141 -5.63 -15.33 0.07
C LEU A 141 -5.71 -16.82 -0.22
N THR A 142 -6.40 -17.17 -1.31
CA THR A 142 -6.34 -18.53 -1.84
C THR A 142 -4.99 -18.80 -2.48
N PRO A 143 -4.60 -20.07 -2.70
CA PRO A 143 -3.38 -20.40 -3.44
C PRO A 143 -3.31 -19.74 -4.82
N GLU A 144 -4.45 -19.65 -5.52
CA GLU A 144 -4.55 -19.01 -6.83
C GLU A 144 -4.32 -17.49 -6.76
N GLU A 145 -4.89 -16.83 -5.76
CA GLU A 145 -4.68 -15.39 -5.52
C GLU A 145 -3.23 -15.10 -5.12
N MET A 146 -2.62 -15.98 -4.35
CA MET A 146 -1.21 -15.88 -4.00
C MET A 146 -0.32 -16.05 -5.25
N GLN A 147 -0.62 -17.01 -6.11
CA GLN A 147 0.08 -17.21 -7.37
C GLN A 147 -0.05 -15.97 -8.27
N GLU A 148 -1.26 -15.44 -8.43
CA GLU A 148 -1.52 -14.20 -9.19
C GLU A 148 -0.67 -13.03 -8.67
N LEU A 149 -0.59 -12.85 -7.34
CA LEU A 149 0.27 -11.84 -6.72
C LEU A 149 1.72 -12.01 -7.14
N PHE A 150 2.27 -13.23 -7.10
CA PHE A 150 3.66 -13.49 -7.48
C PHE A 150 3.90 -13.27 -8.97
N GLU A 151 2.97 -13.66 -9.84
CA GLU A 151 3.07 -13.45 -11.29
C GLU A 151 3.06 -11.96 -11.66
N VAL A 152 2.12 -11.20 -11.08
CA VAL A 152 2.07 -9.75 -11.29
C VAL A 152 3.31 -9.07 -10.71
N ALA A 153 3.76 -9.46 -9.51
CA ALA A 153 5.00 -8.93 -8.91
C ALA A 153 6.21 -9.16 -9.83
N ALA A 154 6.36 -10.37 -10.39
CA ALA A 154 7.44 -10.69 -11.33
C ALA A 154 7.38 -9.83 -12.61
N LYS A 155 6.17 -9.59 -13.16
CA LYS A 155 5.96 -8.72 -14.32
C LYS A 155 6.44 -7.28 -14.07
N TYR A 156 6.27 -6.78 -12.84
CA TYR A 156 6.72 -5.45 -12.42
C TYR A 156 8.18 -5.44 -11.93
N GLY A 157 8.90 -6.57 -12.02
CA GLY A 157 10.29 -6.68 -11.58
C GLY A 157 10.44 -6.63 -10.05
N TYR A 158 9.40 -6.93 -9.31
CA TYR A 158 9.42 -6.98 -7.84
C TYR A 158 9.94 -8.34 -7.39
N TRP A 159 10.78 -8.31 -6.37
CA TRP A 159 11.26 -9.53 -5.72
C TRP A 159 10.33 -9.88 -4.56
N MET A 160 9.86 -11.12 -4.55
CA MET A 160 9.06 -11.70 -3.48
C MET A 160 9.87 -12.79 -2.76
N ALA A 161 9.81 -12.81 -1.43
CA ALA A 161 10.49 -13.81 -0.62
C ALA A 161 9.84 -15.18 -0.75
N SER A 162 10.66 -16.23 -0.68
CA SER A 162 10.19 -17.60 -0.55
C SER A 162 9.43 -17.83 0.77
N PRO A 163 8.67 -18.94 0.90
CA PRO A 163 8.06 -19.31 2.18
C PRO A 163 9.07 -19.40 3.33
N ASP A 164 10.26 -19.97 3.08
CA ASP A 164 11.31 -20.10 4.09
C ASP A 164 11.87 -18.73 4.54
N GLU A 165 12.05 -17.79 3.60
CA GLU A 165 12.50 -16.44 3.93
C GLU A 165 11.44 -15.66 4.71
N ASN A 166 10.16 -15.85 4.41
CA ASN A 166 9.06 -15.30 5.20
C ASN A 166 9.03 -15.93 6.61
N ALA A 167 9.16 -17.25 6.72
CA ALA A 167 9.21 -17.96 8.00
C ALA A 167 10.37 -17.49 8.87
N ALA A 168 11.54 -17.19 8.28
CA ALA A 168 12.70 -16.69 9.00
C ALA A 168 12.47 -15.35 9.70
N ILE A 169 11.50 -14.56 9.26
CA ILE A 169 11.07 -13.32 9.93
C ILE A 169 9.76 -13.47 10.71
N GLY A 170 9.26 -14.71 10.88
CA GLY A 170 8.05 -15.00 11.66
C GLY A 170 6.75 -14.69 10.88
N LEU A 171 6.75 -14.80 9.56
CA LEU A 171 5.55 -14.77 8.74
C LEU A 171 5.21 -16.17 8.25
N SER A 172 3.94 -16.57 8.44
CA SER A 172 3.37 -17.74 7.76
C SER A 172 2.58 -17.25 6.56
N ILE A 173 3.03 -17.61 5.37
CA ILE A 173 2.30 -17.46 4.11
C ILE A 173 1.94 -18.88 3.67
N SER A 174 0.69 -19.26 3.80
CA SER A 174 0.15 -20.56 3.38
C SER A 174 -0.60 -20.40 2.08
#